data_dd15e63e3879b1b9d868de38904a1287
#
_entry.id   dd15e63e3879b1b9d868de38904a1287
#
_cell.length_a   1.000
_cell.length_b   1.000
_cell.length_c   1.000
_cell.angle_alpha   90.00
_cell.angle_beta   90.00
_cell.angle_gamma   90.00
#
_symmetry.space_group_name_H-M   'P 1'
#
loop_
_entity.id
_entity.type
_entity.pdbx_description
1 polymer ?
#
loop_
_entity_poly.entity_id
_entity_poly.type
_entity_poly.pdbx_seq_one_letter_code
_entity_poly.pdbx_strand_id
1 'polypeptide(L)'
;MPELPDLAVVADALHAALTGRSVVRAEAPAPLAVRGTPAELAGLVGQDLRGVRRRGKFILFELTRDRIAINAMLTGRFQLAAPNVKRPANTAVVLAFGTRARAPRGRAGWTRGASWMPGDVDPAELRYRDPSQMGKVYLLPAGVERAVAGLEDAEQGPDADDPALTLDVWRSRVRRHPGELKSLLRNQAFVAGIGNAYSDEILHAAKLSPFRKRSSLAPEEIDALYEATRSTLARAIIVLQERVPPTFEKQVRDFLAVHLKGGEACPRCGTRLSEVSSRSEATSWCRGCQR
;
A
#
# COMPACT_ATOMS: atom_id res chain seq x y z
N MET A 1 9.08 -1.96 2.24
CA MET A 1 7.87 -1.17 2.59
C MET A 1 6.76 -1.57 1.64
N PRO A 2 5.54 -1.84 2.12
CA PRO A 2 4.40 -2.02 1.23
C PRO A 2 4.15 -0.76 0.39
N GLU A 3 3.83 -0.93 -0.87
CA GLU A 3 3.53 0.13 -1.82
C GLU A 3 2.09 0.00 -2.31
N LEU A 4 1.65 0.85 -3.22
CA LEU A 4 0.27 0.93 -3.70
C LEU A 4 -0.33 -0.45 -4.05
N PRO A 5 0.28 -1.30 -4.90
CA PRO A 5 -0.35 -2.57 -5.25
C PRO A 5 -0.52 -3.52 -4.06
N ASP A 6 0.48 -3.57 -3.16
CA ASP A 6 0.40 -4.40 -1.94
C ASP A 6 -0.77 -3.96 -1.05
N LEU A 7 -0.84 -2.64 -0.81
CA LEU A 7 -1.84 -2.08 0.11
C LEU A 7 -3.25 -2.05 -0.49
N ALA A 8 -3.38 -1.93 -1.82
CA ALA A 8 -4.67 -2.04 -2.49
C ALA A 8 -5.29 -3.42 -2.25
N VAL A 9 -4.50 -4.48 -2.48
CA VAL A 9 -4.96 -5.86 -2.27
C VAL A 9 -5.30 -6.13 -0.81
N VAL A 10 -4.49 -5.64 0.14
CA VAL A 10 -4.76 -5.78 1.57
C VAL A 10 -6.02 -5.00 1.97
N ALA A 11 -6.17 -3.76 1.53
CA ALA A 11 -7.33 -2.93 1.87
C ALA A 11 -8.63 -3.54 1.35
N ASP A 12 -8.64 -4.01 0.10
CA ASP A 12 -9.79 -4.66 -0.50
C ASP A 12 -10.16 -5.95 0.25
N ALA A 13 -9.18 -6.78 0.60
CA ALA A 13 -9.41 -8.01 1.35
C ALA A 13 -9.97 -7.73 2.76
N LEU A 14 -9.42 -6.75 3.47
CA LEU A 14 -9.92 -6.35 4.78
C LEU A 14 -11.32 -5.72 4.68
N HIS A 15 -11.59 -4.94 3.62
CA HIS A 15 -12.92 -4.41 3.35
C HIS A 15 -13.94 -5.54 3.18
N ALA A 16 -13.64 -6.52 2.34
CA ALA A 16 -14.51 -7.65 2.08
C ALA A 16 -14.77 -8.51 3.35
N ALA A 17 -13.73 -8.71 4.17
CA ALA A 17 -13.84 -9.56 5.35
C ALA A 17 -14.54 -8.89 6.54
N LEU A 18 -14.32 -7.58 6.75
CA LEU A 18 -14.62 -6.92 8.02
C LEU A 18 -15.76 -5.90 7.95
N THR A 19 -16.10 -5.36 6.77
CA THR A 19 -17.17 -4.36 6.64
C THR A 19 -18.51 -4.91 7.13
N GLY A 20 -19.22 -4.11 7.91
CA GLY A 20 -20.51 -4.47 8.52
C GLY A 20 -20.38 -5.25 9.83
N ARG A 21 -19.17 -5.43 10.36
CA ARG A 21 -18.93 -6.03 11.69
C ARG A 21 -18.68 -4.94 12.73
N SER A 22 -19.11 -5.15 13.95
CA SER A 22 -18.82 -4.26 15.07
C SER A 22 -17.50 -4.63 15.74
N VAL A 23 -16.74 -3.64 16.17
CA VAL A 23 -15.57 -3.83 17.01
C VAL A 23 -16.02 -4.25 18.40
N VAL A 24 -15.64 -5.44 18.84
CA VAL A 24 -15.99 -5.97 20.17
C VAL A 24 -14.84 -5.87 21.17
N ARG A 25 -13.61 -5.70 20.68
CA ARG A 25 -12.41 -5.50 21.51
C ARG A 25 -11.35 -4.77 20.71
N ALA A 26 -10.65 -3.83 21.36
CA ALA A 26 -9.52 -3.08 20.82
C ALA A 26 -8.37 -3.09 21.83
N GLU A 27 -7.20 -3.54 21.42
CA GLU A 27 -6.02 -3.69 22.28
C GLU A 27 -4.78 -3.18 21.56
N ALA A 28 -3.82 -2.63 22.30
CA ALA A 28 -2.51 -2.25 21.82
C ALA A 28 -1.40 -2.90 22.66
N PRO A 29 -1.09 -4.19 22.45
CA PRO A 29 -0.05 -4.91 23.22
C PRO A 29 1.33 -4.26 23.12
N ALA A 30 1.67 -3.62 21.98
CA ALA A 30 2.89 -2.85 21.80
C ALA A 30 2.53 -1.43 21.31
N PRO A 31 2.18 -0.50 22.22
CA PRO A 31 1.52 0.77 21.90
C PRO A 31 2.44 1.81 21.25
N LEU A 32 3.74 1.60 21.13
CA LEU A 32 4.68 2.57 20.52
C LEU A 32 4.30 3.00 19.10
N ALA A 33 3.64 2.12 18.35
CA ALA A 33 3.13 2.45 17.03
C ALA A 33 1.85 3.31 17.06
N VAL A 34 1.14 3.37 18.20
CA VAL A 34 -0.17 4.04 18.32
C VAL A 34 0.01 5.54 18.53
N ARG A 35 -0.72 6.32 17.76
CA ARG A 35 -0.85 7.77 17.86
C ARG A 35 -2.27 8.08 18.29
N GLY A 36 -2.48 8.04 19.62
CA GLY A 36 -3.77 8.19 20.29
C GLY A 36 -3.67 7.78 21.74
N THR A 37 -4.75 7.91 22.46
CA THR A 37 -4.85 7.57 23.89
C THR A 37 -5.50 6.20 24.11
N PRO A 38 -5.29 5.56 25.27
CA PRO A 38 -6.03 4.34 25.61
C PRO A 38 -7.56 4.52 25.60
N ALA A 39 -8.06 5.70 25.98
CA ALA A 39 -9.49 6.02 25.96
C ALA A 39 -10.03 6.06 24.51
N GLU A 40 -9.28 6.66 23.57
CA GLU A 40 -9.65 6.67 22.15
C GLU A 40 -9.66 5.25 21.56
N LEU A 41 -8.68 4.42 21.94
CA LEU A 41 -8.66 3.02 21.52
C LEU A 41 -9.87 2.24 22.07
N ALA A 42 -10.17 2.40 23.36
CA ALA A 42 -11.34 1.80 23.98
C ALA A 42 -12.65 2.31 23.35
N GLY A 43 -12.70 3.58 22.96
CA GLY A 43 -13.85 4.20 22.29
C GLY A 43 -14.20 3.62 20.93
N LEU A 44 -13.33 2.80 20.32
CA LEU A 44 -13.64 2.08 19.08
C LEU A 44 -14.62 0.92 19.29
N VAL A 45 -14.70 0.39 20.54
CA VAL A 45 -15.58 -0.73 20.86
C VAL A 45 -17.05 -0.29 20.72
N GLY A 46 -17.85 -1.15 20.10
CA GLY A 46 -19.26 -0.91 19.79
C GLY A 46 -19.49 -0.17 18.48
N GLN A 47 -18.45 0.28 17.79
CA GLN A 47 -18.58 0.91 16.48
C GLN A 47 -18.54 -0.13 15.34
N ASP A 48 -19.37 0.07 14.32
CA ASP A 48 -19.35 -0.77 13.12
C ASP A 48 -18.29 -0.28 12.14
N LEU A 49 -17.58 -1.20 11.51
CA LEU A 49 -16.69 -0.89 10.40
C LEU A 49 -17.53 -0.65 9.13
N ARG A 50 -17.48 0.56 8.62
CA ARG A 50 -18.19 1.01 7.41
C ARG A 50 -17.40 0.70 6.14
N GLY A 51 -16.08 0.69 6.23
CA GLY A 51 -15.23 0.40 5.09
C GLY A 51 -13.75 0.43 5.40
N VAL A 52 -12.98 -0.18 4.50
CA VAL A 52 -11.53 -0.09 4.47
C VAL A 52 -11.12 0.38 3.08
N ARG A 53 -10.21 1.35 3.02
CA ARG A 53 -9.70 1.88 1.75
C ARG A 53 -8.22 2.21 1.87
N ARG A 54 -7.56 2.36 0.75
CA ARG A 54 -6.19 2.85 0.66
C ARG A 54 -6.18 4.34 0.27
N ARG A 55 -5.19 5.07 0.79
CA ARG A 55 -4.79 6.39 0.30
C ARG A 55 -3.26 6.49 0.37
N GLY A 56 -2.60 6.69 -0.76
CA GLY A 56 -1.13 6.64 -0.81
C GLY A 56 -0.59 5.33 -0.25
N LYS A 57 0.21 5.42 0.81
CA LYS A 57 0.77 4.28 1.54
C LYS A 57 0.09 4.03 2.89
N PHE A 58 -1.13 4.51 3.03
CA PHE A 58 -1.96 4.29 4.21
C PHE A 58 -3.13 3.35 3.92
N ILE A 59 -3.53 2.58 4.92
CA ILE A 59 -4.83 1.92 4.98
C ILE A 59 -5.70 2.68 5.98
N LEU A 60 -6.90 3.03 5.55
CA LEU A 60 -7.88 3.81 6.30
C LEU A 60 -9.06 2.90 6.63
N PHE A 61 -9.43 2.87 7.91
CA PHE A 61 -10.61 2.18 8.42
C PHE A 61 -11.64 3.24 8.80
N GLU A 62 -12.79 3.19 8.18
CA GLU A 62 -13.92 4.07 8.44
C GLU A 62 -14.89 3.34 9.36
N LEU A 63 -15.04 3.80 10.60
CA LEU A 63 -16.00 3.27 11.55
C LEU A 63 -17.27 4.15 11.57
N THR A 64 -18.25 3.81 12.39
CA THR A 64 -19.51 4.56 12.47
C THR A 64 -19.28 6.02 12.84
N ARG A 65 -18.33 6.30 13.71
CA ARG A 65 -18.01 7.64 14.20
C ARG A 65 -16.56 8.01 13.94
N ASP A 66 -15.63 7.11 14.26
CA ASP A 66 -14.20 7.37 14.28
C ASP A 66 -13.51 6.75 13.05
N ARG A 67 -12.25 7.12 12.84
CA ARG A 67 -11.41 6.55 11.80
C ARG A 67 -10.08 6.06 12.36
N ILE A 68 -9.47 5.12 11.67
CA ILE A 68 -8.09 4.70 11.94
C ILE A 68 -7.29 4.83 10.65
N ALA A 69 -6.11 5.45 10.71
CA ALA A 69 -5.17 5.50 9.59
C ALA A 69 -3.89 4.75 9.96
N ILE A 70 -3.49 3.77 9.14
CA ILE A 70 -2.30 2.96 9.40
C ILE A 70 -1.30 3.12 8.25
N ASN A 71 -0.11 3.64 8.59
CA ASN A 71 1.06 3.57 7.72
C ASN A 71 1.95 2.42 8.18
N ALA A 72 2.04 1.39 7.36
CA ALA A 72 2.78 0.17 7.70
C ALA A 72 4.31 0.34 7.65
N MET A 73 4.82 1.43 7.11
CA MET A 73 6.24 1.70 6.95
C MET A 73 7.01 0.49 6.37
N LEU A 74 8.17 0.14 6.94
CA LEU A 74 9.05 -0.91 6.38
C LEU A 74 8.57 -2.32 6.69
N THR A 75 8.25 -2.60 7.96
CA THR A 75 8.02 -3.95 8.47
C THR A 75 6.60 -4.23 8.93
N GLY A 76 5.75 -3.20 8.96
CA GLY A 76 4.36 -3.35 9.36
C GLY A 76 3.59 -4.29 8.42
N ARG A 77 2.82 -5.21 9.01
CA ARG A 77 2.01 -6.21 8.30
C ARG A 77 0.67 -6.38 8.98
N PHE A 78 -0.31 -6.70 8.16
CA PHE A 78 -1.65 -7.03 8.62
C PHE A 78 -1.83 -8.54 8.67
N GLN A 79 -2.64 -9.02 9.61
CA GLN A 79 -3.06 -10.41 9.70
C GLN A 79 -4.54 -10.44 10.04
N LEU A 80 -5.29 -11.26 9.33
CA LEU A 80 -6.66 -11.62 9.71
C LEU A 80 -6.63 -13.05 10.26
N ALA A 81 -7.11 -13.25 11.47
CA ALA A 81 -7.02 -14.54 12.17
C ALA A 81 -8.24 -14.81 13.06
N ALA A 82 -8.44 -16.08 13.39
CA ALA A 82 -9.37 -16.46 14.46
C ALA A 82 -8.75 -16.10 15.83
N PRO A 83 -9.58 -15.77 16.84
CA PRO A 83 -9.11 -15.39 18.18
C PRO A 83 -8.27 -16.47 18.89
N ASN A 84 -8.52 -17.74 18.59
CA ASN A 84 -7.80 -18.89 19.14
C ASN A 84 -6.43 -19.14 18.48
N VAL A 85 -6.14 -18.50 17.36
CA VAL A 85 -4.82 -18.60 16.71
C VAL A 85 -3.79 -17.80 17.51
N LYS A 86 -2.64 -18.42 17.79
CA LYS A 86 -1.55 -17.76 18.52
C LYS A 86 -1.18 -16.44 17.86
N ARG A 87 -1.12 -15.37 18.65
CA ARG A 87 -0.71 -14.05 18.18
C ARG A 87 0.79 -14.03 17.88
N PRO A 88 1.20 -13.48 16.73
CA PRO A 88 2.61 -13.27 16.44
C PRO A 88 3.25 -12.33 17.47
N ALA A 89 4.53 -12.53 17.72
CA ALA A 89 5.35 -11.55 18.46
C ALA A 89 5.31 -10.18 17.74
N ASN A 90 5.49 -9.10 18.48
CA ASN A 90 5.44 -7.72 17.95
C ASN A 90 4.08 -7.31 17.35
N THR A 91 2.99 -7.92 17.77
CA THR A 91 1.64 -7.44 17.46
C THR A 91 1.43 -6.11 18.19
N ALA A 92 1.26 -5.04 17.43
CA ALA A 92 1.13 -3.68 17.96
C ALA A 92 -0.31 -3.33 18.29
N VAL A 93 -1.26 -3.73 17.44
CA VAL A 93 -2.70 -3.46 17.61
C VAL A 93 -3.50 -4.70 17.25
N VAL A 94 -4.55 -4.95 18.00
CA VAL A 94 -5.56 -5.99 17.75
C VAL A 94 -6.93 -5.35 17.80
N LEU A 95 -7.71 -5.53 16.73
CA LEU A 95 -9.13 -5.22 16.70
C LEU A 95 -9.89 -6.54 16.50
N ALA A 96 -10.68 -6.93 17.50
CA ALA A 96 -11.56 -8.07 17.38
C ALA A 96 -12.95 -7.61 16.93
N PHE A 97 -13.49 -8.33 15.97
CA PHE A 97 -14.80 -8.05 15.37
C PHE A 97 -15.80 -9.14 15.74
N GLY A 98 -17.02 -8.73 16.02
CA GLY A 98 -18.15 -9.62 16.23
C GLY A 98 -18.63 -10.28 14.96
N THR A 99 -19.70 -11.07 15.10
CA THR A 99 -20.39 -11.73 13.98
C THR A 99 -20.95 -10.70 13.01
N ARG A 100 -21.01 -11.06 11.73
CA ARG A 100 -21.55 -10.18 10.70
C ARG A 100 -23.08 -10.22 10.72
N ALA A 101 -23.72 -9.09 10.98
CA ALA A 101 -25.17 -8.98 10.95
C ALA A 101 -25.74 -9.13 9.51
N ARG A 102 -24.97 -8.79 8.48
CA ARG A 102 -25.35 -8.91 7.06
C ARG A 102 -24.10 -9.02 6.19
N ALA A 103 -24.12 -9.96 5.23
CA ALA A 103 -23.04 -10.06 4.24
C ALA A 103 -22.93 -8.73 3.46
N PRO A 104 -21.72 -8.14 3.30
CA PRO A 104 -21.57 -6.96 2.45
C PRO A 104 -21.94 -7.37 1.03
N ARG A 105 -22.58 -6.46 0.31
CA ARG A 105 -22.70 -6.58 -1.14
C ARG A 105 -21.29 -6.36 -1.72
N GLY A 106 -20.53 -7.45 -1.86
CA GLY A 106 -19.16 -7.42 -2.35
C GLY A 106 -19.08 -6.86 -3.76
N ARG A 107 -18.00 -6.19 -4.07
CA ARG A 107 -17.59 -6.01 -5.47
C ARG A 107 -17.42 -7.40 -6.07
N ALA A 108 -18.17 -7.72 -7.13
CA ALA A 108 -18.28 -9.05 -7.72
C ALA A 108 -16.94 -9.70 -8.16
N GLY A 109 -15.86 -8.93 -8.23
CA GLY A 109 -14.51 -9.42 -8.58
C GLY A 109 -13.75 -10.12 -7.44
N TRP A 110 -14.09 -9.84 -6.17
CA TRP A 110 -13.36 -10.36 -5.00
C TRP A 110 -13.86 -11.69 -4.51
N THR A 111 -15.12 -12.05 -4.78
CA THR A 111 -15.72 -13.31 -4.35
C THR A 111 -15.03 -14.53 -4.95
N ARG A 112 -14.35 -14.42 -6.07
CA ARG A 112 -13.61 -15.53 -6.70
C ARG A 112 -12.24 -15.80 -6.05
N GLY A 113 -11.59 -14.78 -5.46
CA GLY A 113 -10.33 -14.94 -4.74
C GLY A 113 -10.50 -15.20 -3.24
N ALA A 114 -11.69 -15.06 -2.72
CA ALA A 114 -11.99 -15.13 -1.29
C ALA A 114 -12.03 -16.55 -0.71
N SER A 115 -11.85 -17.58 -1.51
CA SER A 115 -11.77 -18.99 -1.04
C SER A 115 -10.59 -19.25 -0.09
N TRP A 116 -9.61 -18.36 -0.07
CA TRP A 116 -8.45 -18.42 0.82
C TRP A 116 -8.58 -17.53 2.06
N MET A 117 -9.49 -16.56 2.06
CA MET A 117 -9.80 -15.89 3.32
C MET A 117 -10.35 -16.93 4.26
N PRO A 118 -9.93 -16.92 5.55
CA PRO A 118 -10.61 -17.77 6.50
C PRO A 118 -12.09 -17.40 6.42
N GLY A 119 -12.80 -18.08 5.55
CA GLY A 119 -14.18 -17.78 5.13
C GLY A 119 -14.97 -17.57 6.37
N ASP A 120 -15.53 -18.11 7.03
CA ASP A 120 -16.43 -18.00 8.14
C ASP A 120 -15.76 -18.06 9.52
N VAL A 121 -14.55 -17.48 9.65
CA VAL A 121 -13.98 -17.31 10.98
C VAL A 121 -14.73 -16.19 11.69
N ASP A 122 -15.69 -16.61 12.44
CA ASP A 122 -16.50 -15.75 13.26
C ASP A 122 -16.31 -16.17 14.73
N PRO A 123 -15.81 -15.30 15.59
CA PRO A 123 -15.35 -13.92 15.37
C PRO A 123 -13.95 -13.82 14.70
N ALA A 124 -13.64 -12.67 14.08
CA ALA A 124 -12.37 -12.39 13.42
C ALA A 124 -11.54 -11.37 14.20
N GLU A 125 -10.21 -11.51 14.19
CA GLU A 125 -9.28 -10.52 14.69
C GLU A 125 -8.45 -9.94 13.52
N LEU A 126 -8.46 -8.61 13.40
CA LEU A 126 -7.46 -7.89 12.65
C LEU A 126 -6.28 -7.61 13.58
N ARG A 127 -5.09 -8.04 13.17
CA ARG A 127 -3.85 -7.83 13.90
C ARG A 127 -2.90 -7.00 13.04
N TYR A 128 -2.39 -5.92 13.59
CA TYR A 128 -1.30 -5.17 13.00
C TYR A 128 -0.03 -5.48 13.79
N ARG A 129 0.98 -6.04 13.12
CA ARG A 129 2.29 -6.34 13.71
C ARG A 129 3.36 -5.48 13.06
N ASP A 130 4.33 -5.04 13.84
CA ASP A 130 5.46 -4.25 13.34
C ASP A 130 6.73 -4.51 14.13
N PRO A 131 7.61 -5.43 13.66
CA PRO A 131 8.85 -5.75 14.34
C PRO A 131 9.78 -4.55 14.53
N SER A 132 9.81 -3.59 13.60
CA SER A 132 10.66 -2.40 13.71
C SER A 132 10.04 -1.28 14.54
N GLN A 133 8.74 -1.35 14.84
CA GLN A 133 7.96 -0.31 15.52
C GLN A 133 8.01 1.07 14.84
N MET A 134 8.36 1.10 13.55
CA MET A 134 8.40 2.33 12.75
C MET A 134 7.02 2.72 12.18
N GLY A 135 6.12 1.76 12.06
CA GLY A 135 4.75 1.99 11.60
C GLY A 135 3.96 2.89 12.53
N LYS A 136 2.90 3.48 12.01
CA LYS A 136 2.08 4.44 12.76
C LYS A 136 0.61 4.10 12.59
N VAL A 137 -0.07 3.98 13.71
CA VAL A 137 -1.51 3.73 13.81
C VAL A 137 -2.14 4.97 14.45
N TYR A 138 -2.76 5.80 13.63
CA TYR A 138 -3.44 7.02 14.09
C TYR A 138 -4.88 6.69 14.45
N LEU A 139 -5.27 6.98 15.68
CA LEU A 139 -6.66 6.99 16.11
C LEU A 139 -7.23 8.38 15.84
N LEU A 140 -8.32 8.45 15.10
CA LEU A 140 -8.93 9.69 14.61
C LEU A 140 -10.38 9.77 15.09
N PRO A 141 -10.60 10.16 16.37
CA PRO A 141 -11.94 10.32 16.90
C PRO A 141 -12.68 11.45 16.20
N ALA A 142 -13.98 11.31 16.03
CA ALA A 142 -14.81 12.37 15.48
C ALA A 142 -14.73 13.64 16.35
N GLY A 143 -14.61 14.80 15.71
CA GLY A 143 -14.51 16.10 16.40
C GLY A 143 -13.13 16.40 16.98
N VAL A 144 -12.15 15.52 16.82
CA VAL A 144 -10.75 15.78 17.21
C VAL A 144 -9.92 15.99 15.96
N GLU A 145 -9.39 17.20 15.80
CA GLU A 145 -8.42 17.48 14.75
C GLU A 145 -7.06 16.86 15.13
N ARG A 146 -6.61 15.95 14.30
CA ARG A 146 -5.28 15.32 14.44
C ARG A 146 -4.64 15.23 13.07
N ALA A 147 -3.52 15.93 12.90
CA ALA A 147 -2.71 15.84 11.72
C ALA A 147 -2.13 14.42 11.55
N VAL A 148 -2.27 13.87 10.36
CA VAL A 148 -1.69 12.56 9.99
C VAL A 148 -0.58 12.83 8.98
N ALA A 149 0.64 12.90 9.48
CA ALA A 149 1.81 13.22 8.65
C ALA A 149 1.90 12.29 7.43
N GLY A 150 1.99 12.88 6.25
CA GLY A 150 2.07 12.18 4.97
C GLY A 150 0.73 11.66 4.45
N LEU A 151 -0.42 12.06 5.02
CA LEU A 151 -1.76 11.72 4.52
C LEU A 151 -2.54 12.94 4.04
N GLU A 152 -2.19 14.12 4.49
CA GLU A 152 -2.92 15.36 4.14
C GLU A 152 -2.66 15.76 2.69
N ASP A 153 -3.66 16.38 2.04
CA ASP A 153 -3.61 16.71 0.61
C ASP A 153 -2.44 17.62 0.22
N ALA A 154 -1.98 18.48 1.13
CA ALA A 154 -0.79 19.29 0.92
C ALA A 154 0.50 18.47 0.79
N GLU A 155 0.55 17.30 1.44
CA GLU A 155 1.71 16.41 1.48
C GLU A 155 1.59 15.23 0.51
N GLN A 156 0.40 14.96 -0.01
CA GLN A 156 0.13 13.89 -0.97
C GLN A 156 -0.50 14.41 -2.26
N GLY A 157 0.13 14.04 -3.37
CA GLY A 157 -0.47 14.12 -4.69
C GLY A 157 -1.62 13.11 -4.85
N PRO A 158 -2.25 13.05 -6.03
CA PRO A 158 -3.24 12.01 -6.34
C PRO A 158 -2.62 10.63 -6.25
N ASP A 159 -3.43 9.63 -5.95
CA ASP A 159 -2.99 8.24 -6.02
C ASP A 159 -2.61 7.86 -7.45
N ALA A 160 -1.55 7.07 -7.62
CA ALA A 160 -1.05 6.70 -8.95
C ALA A 160 -2.03 5.85 -9.77
N ASP A 161 -3.01 5.22 -9.12
CA ASP A 161 -4.09 4.46 -9.75
C ASP A 161 -5.43 5.23 -9.82
N ASP A 162 -5.48 6.47 -9.33
CA ASP A 162 -6.70 7.28 -9.35
C ASP A 162 -7.15 7.53 -10.81
N PRO A 163 -8.41 7.24 -11.17
CA PRO A 163 -8.96 7.57 -12.48
C PRO A 163 -8.92 9.07 -12.80
N ALA A 164 -8.98 9.94 -11.77
CA ALA A 164 -8.87 11.39 -11.93
C ALA A 164 -7.45 11.86 -12.28
N LEU A 165 -6.43 11.03 -12.11
CA LEU A 165 -5.07 11.28 -12.58
C LEU A 165 -5.01 11.03 -14.10
N THR A 166 -5.60 11.96 -14.88
CA THR A 166 -5.57 11.92 -16.34
C THR A 166 -4.18 12.25 -16.88
N LEU A 167 -3.93 11.97 -18.16
CA LEU A 167 -2.65 12.28 -18.82
C LEU A 167 -2.34 13.78 -18.75
N ASP A 168 -3.31 14.67 -18.88
CA ASP A 168 -3.08 16.11 -18.80
C ASP A 168 -2.73 16.56 -17.37
N VAL A 169 -3.39 15.99 -16.37
CA VAL A 169 -3.02 16.20 -14.96
C VAL A 169 -1.59 15.70 -14.72
N TRP A 170 -1.23 14.51 -15.23
CA TRP A 170 0.11 13.95 -15.14
C TRP A 170 1.15 14.88 -15.76
N ARG A 171 0.96 15.31 -17.02
CA ARG A 171 1.85 16.23 -17.73
C ARG A 171 2.07 17.54 -16.96
N SER A 172 0.98 18.12 -16.42
CA SER A 172 1.05 19.32 -15.58
C SER A 172 1.89 19.09 -14.32
N ARG A 173 1.70 17.96 -13.65
CA ARG A 173 2.44 17.62 -12.43
C ARG A 173 3.91 17.34 -12.71
N VAL A 174 4.24 16.60 -13.77
CA VAL A 174 5.62 16.36 -14.21
C VAL A 174 6.34 17.69 -14.40
N ARG A 175 5.71 18.70 -15.03
CA ARG A 175 6.33 20.01 -15.22
C ARG A 175 6.65 20.75 -13.93
N ARG A 176 5.87 20.55 -12.86
CA ARG A 176 6.03 21.27 -11.59
C ARG A 176 7.03 20.62 -10.62
N HIS A 177 7.34 19.35 -10.80
CA HIS A 177 8.19 18.60 -9.86
C HIS A 177 9.55 18.31 -10.51
N PRO A 178 10.63 18.93 -10.03
CA PRO A 178 11.98 18.73 -10.59
C PRO A 178 12.61 17.42 -10.09
N GLY A 179 13.75 17.07 -10.66
CA GLY A 179 14.60 15.99 -10.18
C GLY A 179 14.80 14.87 -11.18
N GLU A 180 15.47 13.81 -10.73
CA GLU A 180 15.65 12.57 -11.46
C GLU A 180 14.35 11.73 -11.42
N LEU A 181 14.13 10.94 -12.45
CA LEU A 181 12.87 10.23 -12.65
C LEU A 181 12.51 9.27 -11.51
N LYS A 182 13.49 8.55 -10.96
CA LYS A 182 13.22 7.67 -9.81
C LYS A 182 12.80 8.47 -8.59
N SER A 183 13.48 9.56 -8.30
CA SER A 183 13.14 10.46 -7.19
C SER A 183 11.78 11.11 -7.39
N LEU A 184 11.46 11.52 -8.62
CA LEU A 184 10.15 12.06 -9.00
C LEU A 184 9.03 11.05 -8.71
N LEU A 185 9.13 9.81 -9.20
CA LEU A 185 8.11 8.78 -9.00
C LEU A 185 7.90 8.43 -7.53
N ARG A 186 8.95 8.50 -6.71
CA ARG A 186 8.89 8.22 -5.27
C ARG A 186 8.38 9.39 -4.42
N ASN A 187 8.31 10.59 -5.00
CA ASN A 187 7.81 11.78 -4.33
C ASN A 187 6.29 11.68 -4.16
N GLN A 188 5.84 11.46 -2.92
CA GLN A 188 4.40 11.29 -2.61
C GLN A 188 3.60 12.57 -2.90
N ALA A 189 4.23 13.76 -2.89
CA ALA A 189 3.58 14.99 -3.31
C ALA A 189 3.40 15.08 -4.84
N PHE A 190 4.21 14.39 -5.63
CA PHE A 190 4.02 14.26 -7.08
C PHE A 190 2.87 13.29 -7.38
N VAL A 191 3.01 12.05 -6.92
CA VAL A 191 2.01 10.98 -7.06
C VAL A 191 2.13 10.01 -5.89
N ALA A 192 1.02 9.69 -5.26
CA ALA A 192 1.01 8.89 -4.05
C ALA A 192 1.01 7.37 -4.34
N GLY A 193 1.65 6.62 -3.45
CA GLY A 193 1.62 5.15 -3.42
C GLY A 193 2.84 4.46 -4.03
N ILE A 194 3.57 5.10 -4.95
CA ILE A 194 4.79 4.52 -5.56
C ILE A 194 5.96 4.60 -4.56
N GLY A 195 6.75 3.55 -4.52
CA GLY A 195 7.96 3.49 -3.70
C GLY A 195 9.18 3.01 -4.49
N ASN A 196 10.09 2.35 -3.79
CA ASN A 196 11.38 1.95 -4.37
C ASN A 196 11.24 0.84 -5.42
N ALA A 197 10.39 -0.15 -5.14
CA ALA A 197 10.25 -1.30 -6.03
C ALA A 197 9.53 -0.92 -7.33
N TYR A 198 8.34 -0.31 -7.21
CA TYR A 198 7.57 0.00 -8.40
C TYR A 198 8.13 1.17 -9.22
N SER A 199 8.94 2.06 -8.63
CA SER A 199 9.66 3.05 -9.44
C SER A 199 10.68 2.41 -10.40
N ASP A 200 11.39 1.34 -9.99
CA ASP A 200 12.28 0.59 -10.86
C ASP A 200 11.51 -0.11 -11.99
N GLU A 201 10.40 -0.76 -11.66
CA GLU A 201 9.55 -1.49 -12.62
C GLU A 201 8.91 -0.55 -13.66
N ILE A 202 8.39 0.58 -13.21
CA ILE A 202 7.77 1.60 -14.08
C ILE A 202 8.82 2.18 -15.05
N LEU A 203 9.99 2.53 -14.55
CA LEU A 203 11.07 3.07 -15.39
C LEU A 203 11.62 2.04 -16.37
N HIS A 204 11.68 0.77 -15.96
CA HIS A 204 12.00 -0.31 -16.88
C HIS A 204 10.92 -0.46 -17.96
N ALA A 205 9.64 -0.43 -17.58
CA ALA A 205 8.53 -0.51 -18.55
C ALA A 205 8.57 0.66 -19.55
N ALA A 206 8.81 1.89 -19.06
CA ALA A 206 8.94 3.09 -19.88
C ALA A 206 10.24 3.19 -20.69
N LYS A 207 11.22 2.30 -20.46
CA LYS A 207 12.56 2.33 -21.07
C LYS A 207 13.36 3.59 -20.72
N LEU A 208 13.09 4.20 -19.57
CA LEU A 208 13.75 5.42 -19.12
C LEU A 208 14.74 5.14 -18.00
N SER A 209 15.93 5.78 -18.06
CA SER A 209 16.94 5.65 -17.01
C SER A 209 16.45 6.27 -15.69
N PRO A 210 16.65 5.60 -14.52
CA PRO A 210 16.27 6.14 -13.22
C PRO A 210 16.98 7.46 -12.86
N PHE A 211 18.15 7.70 -13.42
CA PHE A 211 18.99 8.88 -13.17
C PHE A 211 18.73 10.02 -14.15
N ARG A 212 17.91 9.79 -15.17
CA ARG A 212 17.57 10.80 -16.15
C ARG A 212 16.79 11.94 -15.50
N LYS A 213 17.12 13.18 -15.83
CA LYS A 213 16.41 14.36 -15.32
C LYS A 213 15.07 14.53 -16.02
N ARG A 214 14.04 14.87 -15.26
CA ARG A 214 12.71 15.16 -15.80
C ARG A 214 12.74 16.21 -16.91
N SER A 215 13.61 17.23 -16.80
CA SER A 215 13.72 18.33 -17.76
C SER A 215 14.23 17.91 -19.14
N SER A 216 14.81 16.71 -19.28
CA SER A 216 15.29 16.18 -20.56
C SER A 216 14.30 15.25 -21.26
N LEU A 217 13.08 15.07 -20.71
CA LEU A 217 12.06 14.22 -21.33
C LEU A 217 11.37 14.96 -22.49
N ALA A 218 11.25 14.25 -23.63
CA ALA A 218 10.35 14.65 -24.69
C ALA A 218 8.87 14.43 -24.28
N PRO A 219 7.93 15.14 -24.88
CA PRO A 219 6.49 14.98 -24.58
C PRO A 219 6.03 13.53 -24.64
N GLU A 220 6.46 12.78 -25.66
CA GLU A 220 6.12 11.37 -25.88
C GLU A 220 6.66 10.46 -24.79
N GLU A 221 7.79 10.81 -24.19
CA GLU A 221 8.38 10.06 -23.08
C GLU A 221 7.62 10.33 -21.77
N ILE A 222 7.08 11.52 -21.59
CA ILE A 222 6.19 11.85 -20.46
C ILE A 222 4.92 11.02 -20.54
N ASP A 223 4.36 10.87 -21.74
CA ASP A 223 3.18 10.07 -22.00
C ASP A 223 3.46 8.57 -21.79
N ALA A 224 4.59 8.09 -22.32
CA ALA A 224 5.03 6.71 -22.11
C ALA A 224 5.27 6.38 -20.63
N LEU A 225 5.77 7.34 -19.84
CA LEU A 225 5.95 7.19 -18.40
C LEU A 225 4.59 7.09 -17.67
N TYR A 226 3.60 7.85 -18.10
CA TYR A 226 2.23 7.74 -17.59
C TYR A 226 1.63 6.37 -17.84
N GLU A 227 1.66 5.91 -19.10
CA GLU A 227 1.12 4.60 -19.48
C GLU A 227 1.85 3.45 -18.77
N ALA A 228 3.18 3.54 -18.67
CA ALA A 228 3.98 2.58 -17.93
C ALA A 228 3.61 2.56 -16.43
N THR A 229 3.31 3.71 -15.84
CA THR A 229 2.87 3.80 -14.44
C THR A 229 1.53 3.08 -14.27
N ARG A 230 0.54 3.40 -15.09
CA ARG A 230 -0.79 2.82 -15.01
C ARG A 230 -0.78 1.30 -15.24
N SER A 231 -0.13 0.86 -16.30
CA SER A 231 -0.09 -0.56 -16.68
C SER A 231 0.71 -1.42 -15.69
N THR A 232 1.85 -0.92 -15.20
CA THR A 232 2.69 -1.66 -14.23
C THR A 232 1.94 -1.87 -12.92
N LEU A 233 1.30 -0.82 -12.40
CA LEU A 233 0.56 -0.91 -11.13
C LEU A 233 -0.68 -1.79 -11.27
N ALA A 234 -1.45 -1.64 -12.35
CA ALA A 234 -2.63 -2.49 -12.61
C ALA A 234 -2.27 -3.96 -12.72
N ARG A 235 -1.22 -4.29 -13.50
CA ARG A 235 -0.72 -5.67 -13.61
C ARG A 235 -0.27 -6.23 -12.26
N ALA A 236 0.45 -5.43 -11.48
CA ALA A 236 0.91 -5.86 -10.16
C ALA A 236 -0.27 -6.16 -9.22
N ILE A 237 -1.33 -5.34 -9.23
CA ILE A 237 -2.54 -5.59 -8.43
C ILE A 237 -3.17 -6.93 -8.84
N ILE A 238 -3.33 -7.22 -10.15
CA ILE A 238 -3.90 -8.48 -10.63
C ILE A 238 -3.07 -9.68 -10.14
N VAL A 239 -1.74 -9.63 -10.32
CA VAL A 239 -0.85 -10.71 -9.86
C VAL A 239 -0.93 -10.91 -8.34
N LEU A 240 -0.98 -9.81 -7.58
CA LEU A 240 -1.06 -9.90 -6.13
C LEU A 240 -2.43 -10.39 -5.65
N GLN A 241 -3.51 -10.05 -6.34
CA GLN A 241 -4.86 -10.57 -6.05
C GLN A 241 -4.92 -12.10 -6.19
N GLU A 242 -4.18 -12.67 -7.14
CA GLU A 242 -4.12 -14.11 -7.34
C GLU A 242 -3.17 -14.82 -6.35
N ARG A 243 -2.15 -14.12 -5.86
CA ARG A 243 -1.01 -14.73 -5.17
C ARG A 243 -0.86 -14.32 -3.71
N VAL A 244 -1.55 -13.26 -3.26
CA VAL A 244 -1.51 -12.89 -1.85
C VAL A 244 -2.27 -13.96 -1.07
N PRO A 245 -1.56 -14.71 -0.25
CA PRO A 245 -2.19 -15.76 0.55
C PRO A 245 -3.06 -15.15 1.65
N PRO A 246 -3.81 -15.97 2.37
CA PRO A 246 -4.60 -15.53 3.53
C PRO A 246 -3.76 -14.80 4.60
N THR A 247 -2.47 -14.91 4.53
CA THR A 247 -1.53 -14.20 5.38
C THR A 247 -0.95 -13.00 4.63
N PHE A 248 -1.44 -11.80 4.90
CA PHE A 248 -0.90 -10.54 4.37
C PHE A 248 0.50 -10.20 4.91
N GLU A 249 1.19 -11.17 5.47
CA GLU A 249 2.46 -11.03 6.16
C GLU A 249 3.65 -11.06 5.21
N LYS A 250 3.47 -11.63 4.02
CA LYS A 250 4.56 -11.76 3.04
C LYS A 250 4.37 -10.76 1.90
N GLN A 251 5.43 -10.05 1.56
CA GLN A 251 5.51 -9.32 0.31
C GLN A 251 5.89 -10.27 -0.83
N VAL A 252 5.03 -10.39 -1.82
CA VAL A 252 5.28 -11.16 -3.04
C VAL A 252 5.97 -10.22 -4.03
N ARG A 253 7.24 -10.49 -4.40
CA ARG A 253 8.08 -9.63 -5.26
C ARG A 253 8.79 -10.39 -6.38
N ASP A 254 8.75 -11.70 -6.39
CA ASP A 254 9.43 -12.57 -7.35
C ASP A 254 8.97 -12.36 -8.81
N PHE A 255 7.76 -11.83 -9.01
CA PHE A 255 7.21 -11.50 -10.33
C PHE A 255 7.75 -10.17 -10.91
N LEU A 256 8.44 -9.36 -10.11
CA LEU A 256 9.02 -8.10 -10.57
C LEU A 256 10.12 -8.38 -11.61
N ALA A 257 10.26 -7.45 -12.56
CA ALA A 257 11.14 -7.63 -13.71
C ALA A 257 12.60 -7.28 -13.40
N VAL A 258 12.84 -6.23 -12.61
CA VAL A 258 14.20 -5.70 -12.41
C VAL A 258 14.53 -5.39 -10.96
N HIS A 259 13.56 -5.08 -10.11
CA HIS A 259 13.83 -4.64 -8.74
C HIS A 259 14.52 -5.74 -7.91
N LEU A 260 15.68 -5.41 -7.32
CA LEU A 260 16.55 -6.34 -6.57
C LEU A 260 17.05 -7.54 -7.38
N LYS A 261 17.16 -7.39 -8.71
CA LYS A 261 17.67 -8.42 -9.62
C LYS A 261 19.00 -8.01 -10.28
N GLY A 262 19.80 -7.20 -9.58
CA GLY A 262 21.14 -6.84 -10.03
C GLY A 262 21.98 -8.08 -10.40
N GLY A 263 22.58 -8.06 -11.58
CA GLY A 263 23.36 -9.19 -12.09
C GLY A 263 22.59 -10.23 -12.89
N GLU A 264 21.25 -10.30 -12.80
CA GLU A 264 20.41 -11.17 -13.64
C GLU A 264 20.28 -10.61 -15.07
N ALA A 265 19.85 -11.46 -16.00
CA ALA A 265 19.56 -11.05 -17.37
C ALA A 265 18.26 -10.23 -17.44
N CYS A 266 18.30 -9.11 -18.15
CA CYS A 266 17.09 -8.32 -18.40
C CYS A 266 16.07 -9.15 -19.19
N PRO A 267 14.81 -9.27 -18.71
CA PRO A 267 13.80 -10.09 -19.37
C PRO A 267 13.38 -9.55 -20.74
N ARG A 268 13.75 -8.30 -21.08
CA ARG A 268 13.44 -7.67 -22.36
C ARG A 268 14.55 -7.85 -23.41
N CYS A 269 15.82 -7.66 -23.03
CA CYS A 269 16.92 -7.58 -23.99
C CYS A 269 18.13 -8.46 -23.66
N GLY A 270 18.08 -9.23 -22.57
CA GLY A 270 19.18 -10.11 -22.13
C GLY A 270 20.39 -9.40 -21.51
N THR A 271 20.50 -8.07 -21.61
CA THR A 271 21.60 -7.33 -20.98
C THR A 271 21.59 -7.54 -19.47
N ARG A 272 22.76 -7.74 -18.86
CA ARG A 272 22.90 -7.87 -17.40
C ARG A 272 22.36 -6.63 -16.68
N LEU A 273 21.44 -6.82 -15.74
CA LEU A 273 20.86 -5.75 -14.94
C LEU A 273 21.92 -5.12 -14.02
N SER A 274 21.91 -3.80 -13.97
CA SER A 274 22.74 -3.03 -13.07
C SER A 274 21.98 -2.73 -11.79
N GLU A 275 22.72 -2.66 -10.67
CA GLU A 275 22.18 -2.26 -9.39
C GLU A 275 23.17 -1.38 -8.64
N VAL A 276 22.66 -0.34 -8.00
CA VAL A 276 23.39 0.46 -7.02
C VAL A 276 22.58 0.53 -5.75
N SER A 277 23.23 0.37 -4.62
CA SER A 277 22.60 0.47 -3.30
C SER A 277 23.16 1.68 -2.57
N SER A 278 22.29 2.50 -2.02
CA SER A 278 22.62 3.62 -1.17
C SER A 278 21.73 3.60 0.08
N ARG A 279 22.33 3.52 1.26
CA ARG A 279 21.65 3.64 2.57
C ARG A 279 20.36 2.83 2.69
N SER A 280 20.36 1.55 2.37
CA SER A 280 19.21 0.64 2.39
C SER A 280 18.23 0.73 1.20
N GLU A 281 18.52 1.52 0.19
CA GLU A 281 17.70 1.59 -1.01
C GLU A 281 18.49 1.13 -2.24
N ALA A 282 17.98 0.11 -2.92
CA ALA A 282 18.52 -0.35 -4.19
C ALA A 282 17.85 0.38 -5.36
N THR A 283 18.61 0.67 -6.39
CA THR A 283 18.11 1.06 -7.71
C THR A 283 18.58 0.04 -8.71
N SER A 284 17.63 -0.65 -9.33
CA SER A 284 17.92 -1.70 -10.31
C SER A 284 17.39 -1.29 -11.68
N TRP A 285 18.21 -1.40 -12.72
CA TRP A 285 17.85 -0.99 -14.08
C TRP A 285 18.63 -1.76 -15.15
N CYS A 286 18.17 -1.67 -16.38
CA CYS A 286 18.85 -2.23 -17.55
C CYS A 286 19.55 -1.15 -18.37
N ARG A 287 20.90 -1.18 -18.47
CA ARG A 287 21.65 -0.25 -19.31
C ARG A 287 21.42 -0.44 -20.82
N GLY A 288 20.95 -1.59 -21.22
CA GLY A 288 20.70 -1.90 -22.64
C GLY A 288 19.42 -1.27 -23.18
N CYS A 289 18.35 -1.19 -22.36
CA CYS A 289 17.05 -0.73 -22.83
C CYS A 289 16.48 0.49 -22.10
N GLN A 290 17.14 1.01 -21.05
CA GLN A 290 16.74 2.25 -20.35
C GLN A 290 17.75 3.35 -20.65
N ARG A 291 17.31 4.40 -21.30
CA ARG A 291 18.16 5.54 -21.75
C ARG A 291 17.70 6.86 -21.15
#